data_2b745f53666ef56b193b6590c9a559a3
#
_entry.id   2b745f53666ef56b193b6590c9a559a3
#
_cell.length_a   1.000
_cell.length_b   1.000
_cell.length_c   1.000
_cell.angle_alpha   90.00
_cell.angle_beta   90.00
_cell.angle_gamma   90.00
#
_symmetry.space_group_name_H-M   'P 1'
#
loop_
_entity.id
_entity.type
_entity.pdbx_description
1 polymer ?
#
loop_
_entity_poly.entity_id
_entity_poly.type
_entity_poly.pdbx_seq_one_letter_code
_entity_poly.pdbx_strand_id
1 'polypeptide(L)'
;KIIIKDFAHSPSKLKATIDAVKNQFSNKNIIAVYELHTYSSFNQKFIKEYLNSMSSADKKIVYYDDEVLKKRSEFKINEKIIKDSFGSDDLIVISKKSMLEQSISKINLYNTVLLMMSSGNFSSIDMLSVVKNNN
;
A
#
# COMPACT_ATOMS: atom_id res chain seq x y z
N LYS A 1 11.21 15.76 -5.29
CA LYS A 1 10.64 14.65 -4.52
C LYS A 1 9.21 14.99 -4.14
N ILE A 2 8.29 14.10 -4.49
CA ILE A 2 6.88 14.26 -4.11
C ILE A 2 6.49 13.03 -3.31
N ILE A 3 6.18 13.25 -2.03
CA ILE A 3 5.71 12.22 -1.12
C ILE A 3 4.38 12.70 -0.57
N ILE A 4 3.33 11.89 -0.79
CA ILE A 4 1.98 12.20 -0.33
C ILE A 4 1.58 11.15 0.69
N LYS A 5 1.08 11.61 1.83
CA LYS A 5 0.45 10.75 2.83
C LYS A 5 -1.05 10.99 2.80
N ASP A 6 -1.83 9.92 2.80
CA ASP A 6 -3.27 9.99 2.75
C ASP A 6 -3.89 8.98 3.71
N PHE A 7 -5.08 9.28 4.20
CA PHE A 7 -5.80 8.48 5.18
C PHE A 7 -6.72 7.43 4.53
N ALA A 8 -6.62 7.19 3.23
CA ALA A 8 -7.44 6.20 2.54
C ALA A 8 -7.36 4.85 3.26
N HIS A 9 -8.53 4.28 3.57
CA HIS A 9 -8.62 3.07 4.38
C HIS A 9 -9.78 2.14 3.95
N SER A 10 -10.34 2.38 2.78
CA SER A 10 -11.41 1.55 2.20
C SER A 10 -11.18 1.41 0.70
N PRO A 11 -11.77 0.39 0.06
CA PRO A 11 -11.58 0.18 -1.38
C PRO A 11 -11.92 1.39 -2.24
N SER A 12 -13.05 2.04 -1.99
CA SER A 12 -13.47 3.20 -2.77
C SER A 12 -12.57 4.41 -2.55
N LYS A 13 -12.13 4.66 -1.33
CA LYS A 13 -11.22 5.76 -1.01
C LYS A 13 -9.83 5.52 -1.59
N LEU A 14 -9.34 4.28 -1.52
CA LEU A 14 -8.08 3.90 -2.13
C LEU A 14 -8.07 4.20 -3.63
N LYS A 15 -9.10 3.72 -4.32
CA LYS A 15 -9.23 3.96 -5.76
C LYS A 15 -9.31 5.46 -6.08
N ALA A 16 -10.15 6.19 -5.38
CA ALA A 16 -10.36 7.62 -5.61
C ALA A 16 -9.06 8.42 -5.38
N THR A 17 -8.31 8.11 -4.34
CA THR A 17 -7.05 8.79 -4.03
C THR A 17 -6.00 8.54 -5.10
N ILE A 18 -5.82 7.29 -5.52
CA ILE A 18 -4.84 6.95 -6.57
C ILE A 18 -5.22 7.61 -7.89
N ASP A 19 -6.50 7.54 -8.28
CA ASP A 19 -6.98 8.16 -9.52
C ASP A 19 -6.73 9.68 -9.50
N ALA A 20 -7.01 10.34 -8.38
CA ALA A 20 -6.79 11.79 -8.25
C ALA A 20 -5.31 12.17 -8.36
N VAL A 21 -4.42 11.41 -7.70
CA VAL A 21 -2.98 11.64 -7.76
C VAL A 21 -2.46 11.40 -9.17
N LYS A 22 -2.91 10.33 -9.84
CA LYS A 22 -2.50 10.04 -11.21
C LYS A 22 -2.96 11.16 -12.18
N ASN A 23 -4.16 11.69 -12.00
CA ASN A 23 -4.65 12.81 -12.79
C ASN A 23 -3.83 14.08 -12.57
N GLN A 24 -3.48 14.37 -11.33
CA GLN A 24 -2.70 15.57 -10.99
C GLN A 24 -1.26 15.46 -11.51
N PHE A 25 -0.68 14.27 -11.50
CA PHE A 25 0.71 14.01 -11.91
C PHE A 25 0.76 13.03 -13.07
N SER A 26 0.01 13.30 -14.14
CA SER A 26 -0.18 12.37 -15.26
C SER A 26 1.11 11.99 -15.99
N ASN A 27 2.13 12.84 -15.91
CA ASN A 27 3.44 12.61 -16.55
C ASN A 27 4.48 12.01 -15.60
N LYS A 28 4.08 11.62 -14.39
CA LYS A 28 4.99 11.02 -13.39
C LYS A 28 4.60 9.58 -13.11
N ASN A 29 5.56 8.80 -12.65
CA ASN A 29 5.29 7.46 -12.12
C ASN A 29 4.66 7.57 -10.73
N ILE A 30 3.60 6.81 -10.51
CA ILE A 30 2.94 6.75 -9.20
C ILE A 30 3.28 5.41 -8.55
N ILE A 31 3.97 5.47 -7.41
CA ILE A 31 4.19 4.31 -6.56
C ILE A 31 3.22 4.43 -5.40
N ALA A 32 2.25 3.53 -5.36
CA ALA A 32 1.23 3.50 -4.31
C ALA A 32 1.56 2.42 -3.29
N VAL A 33 1.62 2.81 -2.03
CA VAL A 33 1.82 1.92 -0.88
C VAL A 33 0.59 2.01 0.00
N TYR A 34 -0.10 0.89 0.17
CA TYR A 34 -1.33 0.82 0.96
C TYR A 34 -1.18 -0.16 2.10
N GLU A 35 -1.52 0.28 3.31
CA GLU A 35 -1.54 -0.59 4.48
C GLU A 35 -2.93 -1.14 4.72
N LEU A 36 -3.07 -2.48 4.74
CA LEU A 36 -4.24 -3.16 5.25
C LEU A 36 -4.16 -3.14 6.78
N HIS A 37 -4.89 -2.23 7.41
CA HIS A 37 -4.76 -1.98 8.84
C HIS A 37 -6.09 -2.16 9.59
N THR A 38 -7.21 -1.83 8.96
CA THR A 38 -8.52 -1.88 9.61
C THR A 38 -8.98 -3.32 9.81
N TYR A 39 -9.81 -3.53 10.82
CA TYR A 39 -10.38 -4.84 11.14
C TYR A 39 -11.07 -5.48 9.93
N SER A 40 -11.88 -4.70 9.22
CA SER A 40 -12.61 -5.17 8.04
C SER A 40 -11.68 -5.56 6.88
N SER A 41 -10.51 -4.94 6.76
CA SER A 41 -9.54 -5.25 5.70
C SER A 41 -9.00 -6.67 5.77
N PHE A 42 -9.07 -7.32 6.94
CA PHE A 42 -8.61 -8.69 7.12
C PHE A 42 -9.70 -9.72 6.90
N ASN A 43 -10.93 -9.29 6.60
CA ASN A 43 -12.05 -10.19 6.33
C ASN A 43 -11.95 -10.70 4.88
N GLN A 44 -11.99 -12.03 4.69
CA GLN A 44 -11.84 -12.65 3.36
C GLN A 44 -12.94 -12.27 2.38
N LYS A 45 -14.15 -11.98 2.86
CA LYS A 45 -15.26 -11.54 1.98
C LYS A 45 -15.08 -10.07 1.60
N PHE A 46 -14.72 -9.24 2.55
CA PHE A 46 -14.56 -7.81 2.34
C PHE A 46 -13.36 -7.49 1.44
N ILE A 47 -12.25 -8.24 1.58
CA ILE A 47 -11.03 -7.95 0.82
C ILE A 47 -11.25 -8.03 -0.69
N LYS A 48 -12.24 -8.78 -1.14
CA LYS A 48 -12.59 -8.90 -2.58
C LYS A 48 -13.07 -7.57 -3.16
N GLU A 49 -13.52 -6.65 -2.32
CA GLU A 49 -13.96 -5.32 -2.77
C GLU A 49 -12.81 -4.45 -3.23
N TYR A 50 -11.55 -4.86 -2.95
CA TYR A 50 -10.37 -4.16 -3.44
C TYR A 50 -10.04 -4.43 -4.91
N LEU A 51 -10.84 -5.24 -5.60
CA LEU A 51 -10.60 -5.56 -7.01
C LEU A 51 -10.40 -4.29 -7.83
N ASN A 52 -9.26 -4.22 -8.51
CA ASN A 52 -8.86 -3.10 -9.38
C ASN A 52 -8.72 -1.74 -8.67
N SER A 53 -8.70 -1.71 -7.35
CA SER A 53 -8.62 -0.44 -6.60
C SER A 53 -7.28 0.28 -6.77
N MET A 54 -6.22 -0.41 -7.15
CA MET A 54 -4.89 0.17 -7.33
C MET A 54 -4.45 0.23 -8.80
N SER A 55 -5.36 -0.02 -9.74
CA SER A 55 -5.01 -0.19 -11.17
C SER A 55 -4.37 1.05 -11.80
N SER A 56 -4.66 2.24 -11.31
CA SER A 56 -4.09 3.49 -11.85
C SER A 56 -2.65 3.76 -11.41
N ALA A 57 -2.14 3.03 -10.41
CA ALA A 57 -0.75 3.18 -9.98
C ALA A 57 0.19 2.41 -10.91
N ASP A 58 1.39 2.97 -11.13
CA ASP A 58 2.42 2.32 -11.96
C ASP A 58 3.13 1.20 -11.18
N LYS A 59 3.31 1.38 -9.89
CA LYS A 59 3.81 0.34 -8.98
C LYS A 59 2.91 0.26 -7.76
N LYS A 60 2.60 -0.95 -7.34
CA LYS A 60 1.60 -1.23 -6.30
C LYS A 60 2.23 -2.07 -5.20
N ILE A 61 2.19 -1.56 -3.98
CA ILE A 61 2.67 -2.25 -2.78
C ILE A 61 1.53 -2.29 -1.77
N VAL A 62 1.20 -3.47 -1.30
CA VAL A 62 0.26 -3.66 -0.18
C VAL A 62 1.04 -4.25 0.99
N TYR A 63 0.93 -3.58 2.11
CA TYR A 63 1.58 -3.98 3.36
C TYR A 63 0.53 -4.37 4.39
N TYR A 64 0.80 -5.42 5.15
CA TYR A 64 0.10 -5.72 6.38
C TYR A 64 1.11 -6.22 7.41
N ASP A 65 0.84 -5.94 8.68
CA ASP A 65 1.73 -6.38 9.76
C ASP A 65 1.32 -7.79 10.17
N ASP A 66 2.15 -8.80 9.86
CA ASP A 66 1.82 -10.19 10.16
C ASP A 66 1.79 -10.48 11.66
N GLU A 67 2.47 -9.70 12.48
CA GLU A 67 2.40 -9.83 13.94
C GLU A 67 1.03 -9.39 14.46
N VAL A 68 0.43 -8.36 13.85
CA VAL A 68 -0.94 -7.95 14.17
C VAL A 68 -1.92 -9.00 13.71
N LEU A 69 -1.75 -9.55 12.52
CA LEU A 69 -2.64 -10.56 11.96
C LEU A 69 -2.62 -11.86 12.78
N LYS A 70 -1.47 -12.28 13.28
CA LYS A 70 -1.34 -13.49 14.12
C LYS A 70 -2.16 -13.41 15.38
N LYS A 71 -2.40 -12.21 15.92
CA LYS A 71 -3.23 -12.01 17.12
C LYS A 71 -4.72 -12.14 16.83
N ARG A 72 -5.10 -12.27 15.57
CA ARG A 72 -6.47 -12.36 15.09
C ARG A 72 -6.65 -13.67 14.33
N SER A 73 -6.75 -14.77 15.08
CA SER A 73 -6.76 -16.13 14.53
C SER A 73 -7.93 -16.42 13.58
N GLU A 74 -8.99 -15.63 13.65
CA GLU A 74 -10.15 -15.76 12.76
C GLU A 74 -9.87 -15.29 11.33
N PHE A 75 -8.78 -14.59 11.11
CA PHE A 75 -8.42 -14.09 9.78
C PHE A 75 -7.36 -14.97 9.13
N LYS A 76 -7.64 -15.37 7.90
CA LYS A 76 -6.75 -16.22 7.09
C LYS A 76 -6.37 -15.49 5.81
N ILE A 77 -5.64 -14.40 5.96
CA ILE A 77 -5.14 -13.59 4.85
C ILE A 77 -3.69 -13.98 4.58
N ASN A 78 -3.34 -14.12 3.31
CA ASN A 78 -1.97 -14.36 2.87
C ASN A 78 -1.71 -13.63 1.55
N GLU A 79 -0.49 -13.69 1.08
CA GLU A 79 -0.07 -13.01 -0.15
C GLU A 79 -0.95 -13.37 -1.36
N LYS A 80 -1.24 -14.66 -1.53
CA LYS A 80 -2.06 -15.13 -2.66
C LYS A 80 -3.47 -14.55 -2.60
N ILE A 81 -4.11 -14.59 -1.44
CA ILE A 81 -5.45 -14.03 -1.25
C ILE A 81 -5.47 -12.54 -1.56
N ILE A 82 -4.45 -11.80 -1.13
CA ILE A 82 -4.35 -10.37 -1.39
C ILE A 82 -4.18 -10.10 -2.88
N LYS A 83 -3.26 -10.78 -3.55
CA LYS A 83 -3.05 -10.61 -5.01
C LYS A 83 -4.32 -10.92 -5.80
N ASP A 84 -4.97 -12.03 -5.49
CA ASP A 84 -6.21 -12.43 -6.16
C ASP A 84 -7.32 -11.41 -5.92
N SER A 85 -7.42 -10.91 -4.69
CA SER A 85 -8.48 -9.96 -4.31
C SER A 85 -8.29 -8.59 -4.97
N PHE A 86 -7.06 -8.11 -5.10
CA PHE A 86 -6.75 -6.86 -5.79
C PHE A 86 -6.76 -7.01 -7.31
N GLY A 87 -6.75 -8.24 -7.82
CA GLY A 87 -6.78 -8.51 -9.25
C GLY A 87 -5.52 -8.09 -10.01
N SER A 88 -4.37 -8.17 -9.36
CA SER A 88 -3.11 -7.67 -9.92
C SER A 88 -1.98 -8.66 -9.66
N ASP A 89 -1.44 -9.26 -10.73
CA ASP A 89 -0.33 -10.20 -10.64
C ASP A 89 0.99 -9.50 -10.32
N ASP A 90 1.11 -8.23 -10.65
CA ASP A 90 2.30 -7.41 -10.41
C ASP A 90 2.27 -6.71 -9.05
N LEU A 91 1.27 -6.98 -8.23
CA LEU A 91 1.18 -6.43 -6.87
C LEU A 91 2.30 -7.00 -6.00
N ILE A 92 3.00 -6.11 -5.31
CA ILE A 92 4.01 -6.50 -4.32
C ILE A 92 3.31 -6.54 -2.96
N VAL A 93 3.33 -7.71 -2.30
CA VAL A 93 2.75 -7.88 -0.97
C VAL A 93 3.87 -8.05 0.03
N ILE A 94 3.84 -7.25 1.09
CA ILE A 94 4.86 -7.25 2.15
C ILE A 94 4.18 -7.45 3.49
N SER A 95 4.70 -8.37 4.31
CA SER A 95 4.16 -8.68 5.63
C SER A 95 5.14 -8.46 6.77
N LYS A 96 6.36 -8.03 6.47
CA LYS A 96 7.41 -7.78 7.45
C LYS A 96 7.83 -6.31 7.41
N LYS A 97 7.87 -5.67 8.58
CA LYS A 97 8.28 -4.26 8.72
C LYS A 97 9.64 -3.99 8.08
N SER A 98 10.64 -4.84 8.34
CA SER A 98 12.00 -4.68 7.80
C SER A 98 12.02 -4.74 6.27
N MET A 99 11.19 -5.58 5.68
CA MET A 99 11.10 -5.69 4.21
C MET A 99 10.44 -4.45 3.60
N LEU A 100 9.45 -3.87 4.29
CA LEU A 100 8.85 -2.62 3.83
C LEU A 100 9.88 -1.49 3.88
N GLU A 101 10.64 -1.38 4.97
CA GLU A 101 11.71 -0.38 5.08
C GLU A 101 12.72 -0.52 3.94
N GLN A 102 13.17 -1.74 3.66
CA GLN A 102 14.10 -2.00 2.55
C GLN A 102 13.50 -1.60 1.20
N SER A 103 12.26 -1.97 0.95
CA SER A 103 11.59 -1.67 -0.32
C SER A 103 11.45 -0.17 -0.53
N ILE A 104 11.06 0.57 0.51
CA ILE A 104 10.93 2.03 0.44
C ILE A 104 12.30 2.69 0.25
N SER A 105 13.33 2.20 0.92
CA SER A 105 14.68 2.76 0.84
C SER A 105 15.29 2.68 -0.57
N LYS A 106 14.84 1.72 -1.37
CA LYS A 106 15.34 1.49 -2.73
C LYS A 106 14.59 2.29 -3.80
N ILE A 107 13.53 3.00 -3.44
CA ILE A 107 12.73 3.75 -4.40
C ILE A 107 13.51 4.97 -4.89
N ASN A 108 13.65 5.07 -6.22
CA ASN A 108 14.14 6.27 -6.85
C ASN A 108 12.98 7.22 -7.09
N LEU A 109 13.02 8.39 -6.45
CA LEU A 109 11.94 9.38 -6.55
C LEU A 109 12.07 10.33 -7.75
N TYR A 110 13.04 10.11 -8.63
CA TYR A 110 13.12 10.90 -9.86
C TYR A 110 11.88 10.68 -10.71
N ASN A 111 11.24 11.76 -11.10
CA ASN A 111 9.99 11.75 -11.90
C ASN A 111 8.91 10.82 -11.32
N THR A 112 8.84 10.71 -10.00
CA THR A 112 7.99 9.75 -9.30
C THR A 112 7.28 10.41 -8.12
N VAL A 113 6.03 10.02 -7.92
CA VAL A 113 5.26 10.36 -6.71
C VAL A 113 5.15 9.09 -5.86
N LEU A 114 5.58 9.19 -4.61
CA LEU A 114 5.37 8.14 -3.61
C LEU A 114 4.10 8.48 -2.83
N LEU A 115 3.06 7.68 -3.02
CA LEU A 115 1.77 7.85 -2.36
C LEU A 115 1.60 6.78 -1.30
N MET A 116 1.58 7.19 -0.03
CA MET A 116 1.45 6.30 1.12
C MET A 116 0.09 6.47 1.75
N MET A 117 -0.68 5.39 1.81
CA MET A 117 -2.08 5.40 2.25
C MET A 117 -2.29 4.42 3.39
N SER A 118 -2.80 4.94 4.51
CA SER A 118 -3.12 4.12 5.68
C SER A 118 -3.99 4.91 6.65
N SER A 119 -4.87 4.21 7.35
CA SER A 119 -5.53 4.74 8.55
C SER A 119 -4.69 4.51 9.81
N GLY A 120 -3.63 3.73 9.70
CA GLY A 120 -2.66 3.48 10.76
C GLY A 120 -1.36 4.24 10.54
N ASN A 121 -0.24 3.64 10.90
CA ASN A 121 1.07 4.30 10.87
C ASN A 121 2.18 3.44 10.26
N PHE A 122 1.84 2.46 9.43
CA PHE A 122 2.81 1.55 8.81
C PHE A 122 3.75 0.92 9.86
N SER A 123 3.18 0.40 10.95
CA SER A 123 3.94 -0.23 12.04
C SER A 123 5.00 0.70 12.66
N SER A 124 4.70 1.99 12.69
CA SER A 124 5.58 3.04 13.24
C SER A 124 6.89 3.25 12.46
N ILE A 125 6.93 2.87 11.18
CA ILE A 125 8.08 3.18 10.33
C ILE A 125 8.15 4.68 10.07
N ASP A 126 9.33 5.27 10.26
CA ASP A 126 9.58 6.65 9.85
C ASP A 126 9.88 6.69 8.34
N MET A 127 8.82 6.71 7.55
CA MET A 127 8.90 6.65 6.09
C MET A 127 9.72 7.80 5.51
N LEU A 128 9.58 9.01 6.06
CA LEU A 128 10.30 10.16 5.55
C LEU A 128 11.82 10.03 5.77
N SER A 129 12.22 9.50 6.92
CA SER A 129 13.63 9.25 7.20
C SER A 129 14.20 8.16 6.29
N VAL A 130 13.46 7.06 6.10
CA VAL A 130 13.87 5.96 5.23
C VAL A 130 14.08 6.44 3.80
N VAL A 131 13.17 7.26 3.27
CA VAL A 131 13.28 7.81 1.92
C VAL A 131 14.43 8.80 1.81
N LYS A 132 14.61 9.69 2.79
CA LYS A 132 15.65 10.71 2.76
C LYS A 132 17.06 10.14 2.73
N ASN A 133 17.29 9.04 3.43
CA ASN A 133 18.62 8.42 3.52
C ASN A 133 19.11 7.85 2.18
N ASN A 134 18.23 7.70 1.19
CA ASN A 134 18.55 7.05 -0.09
C ASN A 134 18.25 7.94 -1.31
N ASN A 135 17.83 9.15 -1.09
CA ASN A 135 17.51 10.13 -2.12
C ASN A 135 18.08 11.50 -1.70
#